data_b5d3925c23c27ec4e704c5db88767599
#
_entry.id   b5d3925c23c27ec4e704c5db88767599
#
_cell.length_a   1.000
_cell.length_b   1.000
_cell.length_c   1.000
_cell.angle_alpha   90.00
_cell.angle_beta   90.00
_cell.angle_gamma   90.00
#
_symmetry.space_group_name_H-M   'P 1'
#
loop_
_entity.id
_entity.type
_entity.pdbx_description
1 polymer ?
#
loop_
_entity_poly.entity_id
_entity_poly.type
_entity_poly.pdbx_seq_one_letter_code
_entity_poly.pdbx_strand_id
1 'polypeptide(L)'
;NIVEIETLILLDDTDEQLMPASFTLQIDADFDDDGIIIHYTDDFDYQLDVTLNQVGFPLSTAQIRSSPLVLDLNNDGDNEIVFGDYNGVVHVYNADGSEYINGIFPFNTGNQIWGSPAAADLDGDNYLDFVISSKSKHLYIFDYNGLKIDYQTEVYLMGTPAIGNLDEDPELEIVFSGYSSDNKIFAINFDGSDLEGFPIDFDEKAKGGVALADFNNNGKDDIAIGTDDDHIYLIFDDGSIAPGFPFITGDKVQAAPSILESNGEKMIAAGCNDDHLYVVNSDGSLQFSVLTGDKIQTSPSFIEINGEAYIFFGSKDDMIYA
;
A
#
# COMPACT_ATOMS: atom_id res chain seq x y z
N ASN A 1 -36.36 -31.81 -12.46
CA ASN A 1 -36.33 -30.40 -12.85
C ASN A 1 -35.56 -29.64 -11.78
N ILE A 2 -34.56 -28.90 -12.18
CA ILE A 2 -33.82 -27.98 -11.31
C ILE A 2 -34.56 -26.64 -11.42
N VAL A 3 -34.94 -26.06 -10.28
CA VAL A 3 -35.50 -24.71 -10.20
C VAL A 3 -34.41 -23.84 -9.59
N GLU A 4 -33.89 -22.88 -10.35
CA GLU A 4 -33.01 -21.85 -9.84
C GLU A 4 -33.85 -20.66 -9.40
N ILE A 5 -33.62 -20.20 -8.16
CA ILE A 5 -34.27 -19.02 -7.62
C ILE A 5 -33.17 -18.00 -7.34
N GLU A 6 -33.15 -16.91 -8.11
CA GLU A 6 -32.31 -15.75 -7.79
C GLU A 6 -33.07 -14.82 -6.87
N THR A 7 -32.50 -14.51 -5.71
CA THR A 7 -32.99 -13.50 -4.78
C THR A 7 -31.99 -12.39 -4.62
N LEU A 8 -32.43 -11.14 -4.76
CA LEU A 8 -31.65 -9.97 -4.41
C LEU A 8 -31.98 -9.57 -2.97
N ILE A 9 -30.98 -9.67 -2.07
CA ILE A 9 -31.09 -9.18 -0.70
C ILE A 9 -30.51 -7.76 -0.70
N LEU A 10 -31.38 -6.77 -0.44
CA LEU A 10 -30.98 -5.39 -0.19
C LEU A 10 -30.63 -5.26 1.30
N LEU A 11 -29.35 -5.04 1.59
CA LEU A 11 -28.88 -4.71 2.92
C LEU A 11 -29.06 -3.20 3.12
N ASP A 12 -29.97 -2.81 4.00
CA ASP A 12 -30.21 -1.43 4.38
C ASP A 12 -29.48 -1.18 5.70
N ASP A 13 -28.60 -0.20 5.71
CA ASP A 13 -27.93 0.51 6.80
C ASP A 13 -27.80 -0.30 8.12
N THR A 14 -27.01 -1.37 8.11
CA THR A 14 -26.77 -2.18 9.30
C THR A 14 -25.30 -2.12 9.71
N ASP A 15 -25.06 -1.84 11.00
CA ASP A 15 -23.73 -1.94 11.64
C ASP A 15 -23.32 -3.41 11.90
N GLU A 16 -24.14 -4.39 11.52
CA GLU A 16 -23.92 -5.81 11.78
C GLU A 16 -23.17 -6.48 10.61
N GLN A 17 -22.01 -7.07 10.91
CA GLN A 17 -21.20 -7.81 9.94
C GLN A 17 -21.80 -9.15 9.52
N LEU A 18 -22.73 -9.67 10.31
CA LEU A 18 -23.45 -10.94 10.06
C LEU A 18 -24.94 -10.74 10.29
N MET A 19 -25.77 -10.94 9.30
CA MET A 19 -27.21 -10.87 9.40
C MET A 19 -27.83 -12.24 9.14
N PRO A 20 -28.59 -12.81 10.09
CA PRO A 20 -29.43 -13.97 9.81
C PRO A 20 -30.60 -13.55 8.92
N ALA A 21 -30.72 -14.14 7.76
CA ALA A 21 -31.90 -14.01 6.90
C ALA A 21 -32.69 -15.32 6.91
N SER A 22 -33.97 -15.24 7.10
CA SER A 22 -34.86 -16.39 6.99
C SER A 22 -35.89 -16.16 5.88
N PHE A 23 -36.15 -17.19 5.09
CA PHE A 23 -37.20 -17.17 4.10
C PHE A 23 -37.94 -18.52 4.07
N THR A 24 -39.21 -18.48 3.73
CA THR A 24 -40.05 -19.66 3.55
C THR A 24 -40.31 -19.82 2.06
N LEU A 25 -39.90 -20.98 1.48
CA LEU A 25 -40.32 -21.37 0.16
C LEU A 25 -41.61 -22.13 0.24
N GLN A 26 -42.69 -21.55 -0.29
CA GLN A 26 -43.99 -22.24 -0.39
C GLN A 26 -44.10 -22.87 -1.79
N ILE A 27 -44.39 -24.15 -1.82
CA ILE A 27 -44.64 -24.88 -3.07
C ILE A 27 -46.14 -25.22 -3.12
N ASP A 28 -46.84 -24.65 -4.09
CA ASP A 28 -48.20 -24.99 -4.42
C ASP A 28 -48.22 -25.76 -5.75
N ALA A 29 -48.75 -26.96 -5.76
CA ALA A 29 -48.85 -27.79 -6.93
C ALA A 29 -50.19 -28.49 -7.04
N ASP A 30 -50.71 -28.54 -8.27
CA ASP A 30 -51.93 -29.31 -8.58
C ASP A 30 -51.53 -30.57 -9.33
N PHE A 31 -51.98 -31.69 -8.85
CA PHE A 31 -51.85 -32.99 -9.50
C PHE A 31 -53.19 -33.49 -9.97
N ASP A 32 -53.27 -33.94 -11.21
CA ASP A 32 -54.45 -34.63 -11.76
C ASP A 32 -54.25 -36.17 -11.61
N ASP A 33 -55.08 -36.79 -10.80
CA ASP A 33 -55.08 -38.22 -10.63
C ASP A 33 -56.45 -38.73 -11.09
N ASP A 34 -56.54 -39.23 -12.33
CA ASP A 34 -57.74 -39.76 -13.00
C ASP A 34 -58.95 -38.81 -12.96
N GLY A 35 -58.72 -37.51 -13.17
CA GLY A 35 -59.74 -36.46 -13.19
C GLY A 35 -60.06 -35.88 -11.82
N ILE A 36 -59.28 -36.25 -10.81
CA ILE A 36 -59.35 -35.61 -9.47
C ILE A 36 -58.13 -34.72 -9.32
N ILE A 37 -58.35 -33.41 -9.17
CA ILE A 37 -57.29 -32.44 -8.90
C ILE A 37 -56.96 -32.50 -7.40
N ILE A 38 -55.73 -32.87 -7.07
CA ILE A 38 -55.18 -32.85 -5.72
C ILE A 38 -54.32 -31.61 -5.56
N HIS A 39 -54.67 -30.70 -4.68
CA HIS A 39 -53.89 -29.55 -4.30
C HIS A 39 -52.87 -29.97 -3.24
N TYR A 40 -51.61 -29.68 -3.50
CA TYR A 40 -50.51 -29.89 -2.59
C TYR A 40 -49.86 -28.56 -2.25
N THR A 41 -49.73 -28.27 -0.97
CA THR A 41 -49.00 -27.10 -0.47
C THR A 41 -47.97 -27.59 0.56
N ASP A 42 -46.74 -27.18 0.40
CA ASP A 42 -45.68 -27.48 1.37
C ASP A 42 -44.80 -26.24 1.56
N ASP A 43 -44.38 -26.01 2.78
CA ASP A 43 -43.58 -24.87 3.21
C ASP A 43 -42.19 -25.37 3.67
N PHE A 44 -41.12 -24.78 3.12
CA PHE A 44 -39.75 -25.08 3.48
C PHE A 44 -39.12 -23.81 4.06
N ASP A 45 -38.75 -23.86 5.32
CA ASP A 45 -38.06 -22.77 5.99
C ASP A 45 -36.56 -22.90 5.81
N TYR A 46 -35.92 -21.85 5.34
CA TYR A 46 -34.47 -21.74 5.19
C TYR A 46 -33.94 -20.60 6.03
N GLN A 47 -32.78 -20.83 6.62
CA GLN A 47 -32.01 -19.84 7.34
C GLN A 47 -30.65 -19.70 6.69
N LEU A 48 -30.27 -18.45 6.35
CA LEU A 48 -29.00 -18.10 5.78
C LEU A 48 -28.34 -17.02 6.65
N ASP A 49 -27.06 -17.19 6.92
CA ASP A 49 -26.25 -16.12 7.48
C ASP A 49 -25.66 -15.31 6.32
N VAL A 50 -26.08 -14.04 6.19
CA VAL A 50 -25.58 -13.12 5.17
C VAL A 50 -24.48 -12.30 5.79
N THR A 51 -23.28 -12.35 5.23
CA THR A 51 -22.11 -11.55 5.64
C THR A 51 -21.76 -10.54 4.55
N LEU A 52 -21.32 -9.34 4.95
CA LEU A 52 -20.75 -8.35 4.04
C LEU A 52 -19.28 -8.68 3.69
N ASN A 53 -18.66 -9.58 4.44
CA ASN A 53 -17.32 -10.01 4.15
C ASN A 53 -17.30 -10.99 2.96
N GLN A 54 -16.27 -10.89 2.15
CA GLN A 54 -15.98 -11.92 1.15
C GLN A 54 -15.74 -13.27 1.83
N VAL A 55 -16.06 -14.35 1.15
CA VAL A 55 -15.75 -15.72 1.63
C VAL A 55 -14.26 -15.82 1.93
N GLY A 56 -13.92 -16.42 3.09
CA GLY A 56 -12.54 -16.50 3.58
C GLY A 56 -12.12 -15.32 4.48
N PHE A 57 -12.89 -14.24 4.54
CA PHE A 57 -12.60 -13.07 5.36
C PHE A 57 -13.63 -12.87 6.48
N PRO A 58 -13.26 -12.19 7.62
CA PRO A 58 -11.96 -11.58 7.89
C PRO A 58 -10.87 -12.58 8.27
N LEU A 59 -9.61 -12.24 7.94
CA LEU A 59 -8.43 -12.98 8.39
C LEU A 59 -8.02 -12.50 9.80
N SER A 60 -7.60 -13.43 10.66
CA SER A 60 -7.13 -13.10 12.02
C SER A 60 -5.61 -13.06 12.04
N THR A 61 -5.05 -11.86 12.22
CA THR A 61 -3.61 -11.61 12.31
C THR A 61 -3.28 -10.74 13.53
N ALA A 62 -2.01 -10.37 13.72
CA ALA A 62 -1.64 -9.30 14.65
C ALA A 62 -2.05 -7.92 14.07
N GLN A 63 -1.83 -6.85 14.83
CA GLN A 63 -2.10 -5.49 14.37
C GLN A 63 -1.39 -5.23 13.03
N ILE A 64 -2.12 -4.75 12.03
CA ILE A 64 -1.59 -4.34 10.73
C ILE A 64 -1.45 -2.82 10.72
N ARG A 65 -0.28 -2.32 10.26
CA ARG A 65 0.00 -0.90 10.05
C ARG A 65 0.33 -0.57 8.61
N SER A 66 0.74 -1.56 7.85
CA SER A 66 0.98 -1.47 6.41
C SER A 66 -0.32 -1.49 5.62
N SER A 67 -0.34 -0.88 4.45
CA SER A 67 -1.39 -1.14 3.48
C SER A 67 -1.13 -2.50 2.82
N PRO A 68 -2.18 -3.31 2.58
CA PRO A 68 -2.01 -4.53 1.81
C PRO A 68 -1.67 -4.20 0.35
N LEU A 69 -0.82 -5.00 -0.25
CA LEU A 69 -0.52 -5.02 -1.67
C LEU A 69 -1.32 -6.16 -2.32
N VAL A 70 -1.93 -5.89 -3.47
CA VAL A 70 -2.71 -6.87 -4.24
C VAL A 70 -2.09 -6.99 -5.61
N LEU A 71 -1.64 -8.20 -5.97
CA LEU A 71 -0.93 -8.46 -7.23
C LEU A 71 -1.10 -9.94 -7.62
N ASP A 72 -0.99 -10.24 -8.91
CA ASP A 72 -0.82 -11.61 -9.41
C ASP A 72 0.66 -11.98 -9.28
N LEU A 73 1.01 -12.62 -8.15
CA LEU A 73 2.40 -12.90 -7.79
C LEU A 73 3.00 -14.06 -8.61
N ASN A 74 2.17 -15.00 -9.02
CA ASN A 74 2.59 -16.24 -9.66
C ASN A 74 2.17 -16.37 -11.14
N ASN A 75 1.58 -15.30 -11.70
CA ASN A 75 1.06 -15.21 -13.08
C ASN A 75 0.02 -16.30 -13.43
N ASP A 76 -0.83 -16.69 -12.47
CA ASP A 76 -1.91 -17.65 -12.71
C ASP A 76 -3.24 -16.98 -13.09
N GLY A 77 -3.32 -15.65 -13.01
CA GLY A 77 -4.47 -14.82 -13.34
C GLY A 77 -5.33 -14.47 -12.14
N ASP A 78 -5.07 -15.03 -10.97
CA ASP A 78 -5.69 -14.68 -9.70
C ASP A 78 -4.71 -13.81 -8.88
N ASN A 79 -5.24 -12.90 -8.06
CA ASN A 79 -4.38 -12.03 -7.25
C ASN A 79 -4.13 -12.60 -5.87
N GLU A 80 -2.92 -12.34 -5.36
CA GLU A 80 -2.54 -12.54 -3.97
C GLU A 80 -2.61 -11.22 -3.20
N ILE A 81 -2.75 -11.37 -1.88
CA ILE A 81 -2.77 -10.25 -0.91
C ILE A 81 -1.53 -10.38 -0.02
N VAL A 82 -0.64 -9.41 -0.10
CA VAL A 82 0.63 -9.35 0.65
C VAL A 82 0.58 -8.23 1.67
N PHE A 83 0.91 -8.52 2.92
CA PHE A 83 1.06 -7.50 3.96
C PHE A 83 1.97 -7.96 5.10
N GLY A 84 2.49 -6.97 5.85
CA GLY A 84 3.24 -7.21 7.08
C GLY A 84 2.43 -6.89 8.32
N ASP A 85 2.69 -7.61 9.42
CA ASP A 85 2.04 -7.35 10.70
C ASP A 85 2.99 -6.79 11.77
N TYR A 86 2.41 -6.41 12.90
CA TYR A 86 3.15 -5.83 14.05
C TYR A 86 4.01 -6.84 14.81
N ASN A 87 3.82 -8.14 14.60
CA ASN A 87 4.69 -9.20 15.13
C ASN A 87 5.89 -9.48 14.21
N GLY A 88 5.93 -8.83 13.04
CA GLY A 88 7.00 -9.00 12.06
C GLY A 88 6.79 -10.17 11.11
N VAL A 89 5.54 -10.56 10.91
CA VAL A 89 5.20 -11.65 10.00
C VAL A 89 4.75 -11.06 8.66
N VAL A 90 5.36 -11.55 7.58
CA VAL A 90 4.94 -11.32 6.21
C VAL A 90 3.91 -12.38 5.85
N HIS A 91 2.73 -11.95 5.49
CA HIS A 91 1.61 -12.79 5.08
C HIS A 91 1.39 -12.68 3.58
N VAL A 92 1.10 -13.81 2.96
CA VAL A 92 0.62 -13.91 1.58
C VAL A 92 -0.61 -14.81 1.56
N TYR A 93 -1.71 -14.30 1.06
CA TYR A 93 -2.98 -15.01 0.93
C TYR A 93 -3.49 -14.90 -0.50
N ASN A 94 -4.15 -15.96 -0.95
CA ASN A 94 -4.94 -15.90 -2.18
C ASN A 94 -6.16 -14.97 -1.99
N ALA A 95 -6.74 -14.47 -3.07
CA ALA A 95 -7.88 -13.57 -3.03
C ALA A 95 -9.13 -14.16 -2.34
N ASP A 96 -9.23 -15.49 -2.23
CA ASP A 96 -10.31 -16.18 -1.51
C ASP A 96 -10.06 -16.32 0.01
N GLY A 97 -8.94 -15.77 0.52
CA GLY A 97 -8.54 -15.83 1.92
C GLY A 97 -7.84 -17.13 2.35
N SER A 98 -7.59 -18.05 1.43
CA SER A 98 -6.75 -19.21 1.70
C SER A 98 -5.26 -18.82 1.77
N GLU A 99 -4.46 -19.52 2.57
CA GLU A 99 -3.02 -19.30 2.65
C GLU A 99 -2.34 -19.61 1.30
N TYR A 100 -1.40 -18.74 0.88
CA TYR A 100 -0.55 -19.03 -0.26
C TYR A 100 0.49 -20.10 0.11
N ILE A 101 0.34 -21.31 -0.48
CA ILE A 101 1.10 -22.48 -0.06
C ILE A 101 2.36 -22.65 -0.93
N ASN A 102 3.47 -22.08 -0.50
CA ASN A 102 4.79 -22.37 -1.09
C ASN A 102 5.83 -22.89 -0.07
N GLY A 103 5.43 -23.02 1.21
CA GLY A 103 6.31 -23.50 2.30
C GLY A 103 7.23 -22.44 2.89
N ILE A 104 7.16 -21.17 2.43
CA ILE A 104 7.93 -20.03 2.92
C ILE A 104 7.04 -19.09 3.73
N PHE A 105 5.84 -18.79 3.23
CA PHE A 105 4.90 -17.92 3.93
C PHE A 105 4.01 -18.72 4.89
N PRO A 106 3.65 -18.12 6.04
CA PRO A 106 4.03 -16.81 6.54
C PRO A 106 5.53 -16.76 6.93
N PHE A 107 6.22 -15.65 6.57
CA PHE A 107 7.64 -15.45 6.84
C PHE A 107 7.85 -14.53 8.03
N ASN A 108 8.71 -14.92 9.00
CA ASN A 108 8.96 -14.13 10.20
C ASN A 108 10.26 -13.34 10.07
N THR A 109 10.18 -12.02 10.05
CA THR A 109 11.30 -11.08 9.97
C THR A 109 11.98 -10.83 11.32
N GLY A 110 11.38 -11.27 12.42
CA GLY A 110 11.91 -11.12 13.79
C GLY A 110 11.59 -9.78 14.47
N ASN A 111 11.03 -8.80 13.78
CA ASN A 111 10.60 -7.51 14.38
C ASN A 111 9.48 -6.88 13.53
N GLN A 112 8.80 -5.88 14.08
CA GLN A 112 7.64 -5.20 13.52
C GLN A 112 7.84 -4.75 12.06
N ILE A 113 6.79 -4.91 11.27
CA ILE A 113 6.66 -4.35 9.92
C ILE A 113 5.69 -3.18 9.98
N TRP A 114 6.11 -2.01 9.52
CA TRP A 114 5.31 -0.78 9.53
C TRP A 114 5.07 -0.25 8.12
N GLY A 115 6.08 -0.35 7.26
CA GLY A 115 6.00 0.03 5.86
C GLY A 115 5.13 -0.92 5.05
N SER A 116 4.48 -0.41 4.04
CA SER A 116 3.74 -1.22 3.07
C SER A 116 4.72 -1.94 2.13
N PRO A 117 4.36 -3.10 1.56
CA PRO A 117 5.14 -3.70 0.50
C PRO A 117 5.13 -2.83 -0.76
N ALA A 118 6.19 -2.90 -1.56
CA ALA A 118 6.25 -2.41 -2.93
C ALA A 118 6.54 -3.58 -3.87
N ALA A 119 6.10 -3.52 -5.13
CA ALA A 119 6.33 -4.59 -6.09
C ALA A 119 6.63 -4.07 -7.50
N ALA A 120 7.50 -4.79 -8.18
CA ALA A 120 7.81 -4.68 -9.61
C ALA A 120 8.41 -6.00 -10.10
N ASP A 121 8.56 -6.17 -11.41
CA ASP A 121 9.42 -7.19 -11.99
C ASP A 121 10.87 -6.67 -11.90
N LEU A 122 11.61 -7.14 -10.88
CA LEU A 122 12.92 -6.62 -10.54
C LEU A 122 14.06 -7.34 -11.25
N ASP A 123 13.85 -8.59 -11.69
CA ASP A 123 14.87 -9.41 -12.35
C ASP A 123 14.58 -9.66 -13.84
N GLY A 124 13.48 -9.10 -14.36
CA GLY A 124 13.11 -9.17 -15.78
C GLY A 124 12.55 -10.53 -16.20
N ASP A 125 12.08 -11.34 -15.27
CA ASP A 125 11.53 -12.68 -15.55
C ASP A 125 10.03 -12.68 -15.89
N ASN A 126 9.38 -11.51 -15.87
CA ASN A 126 7.96 -11.21 -16.05
C ASN A 126 7.06 -11.69 -14.91
N TYR A 127 7.59 -12.08 -13.77
CA TYR A 127 6.85 -12.22 -12.53
C TYR A 127 7.07 -10.98 -11.65
N LEU A 128 6.13 -10.71 -10.76
CA LEU A 128 6.31 -9.60 -9.84
C LEU A 128 7.08 -10.08 -8.60
N ASP A 129 8.12 -9.33 -8.25
CA ASP A 129 8.78 -9.40 -6.96
C ASP A 129 8.17 -8.41 -6.00
N PHE A 130 8.23 -8.66 -4.70
CA PHE A 130 7.84 -7.66 -3.71
C PHE A 130 8.90 -7.45 -2.63
N VAL A 131 8.92 -6.24 -2.14
CA VAL A 131 9.93 -5.75 -1.19
C VAL A 131 9.25 -5.34 0.11
N ILE A 132 9.82 -5.71 1.24
CA ILE A 132 9.32 -5.35 2.56
C ILE A 132 10.45 -4.89 3.48
N SER A 133 10.25 -3.76 4.14
CA SER A 133 11.13 -3.23 5.18
C SER A 133 10.68 -3.68 6.57
N SER A 134 11.62 -4.04 7.45
CA SER A 134 11.34 -4.46 8.83
C SER A 134 12.19 -3.74 9.86
N LYS A 135 11.64 -3.52 11.03
CA LYS A 135 12.41 -3.06 12.20
C LYS A 135 13.42 -4.10 12.72
N SER A 136 13.51 -5.26 12.10
CA SER A 136 14.65 -6.18 12.30
C SER A 136 15.97 -5.63 11.79
N LYS A 137 15.96 -4.47 11.09
CA LYS A 137 17.07 -3.85 10.37
C LYS A 137 17.39 -4.55 9.05
N HIS A 138 16.36 -5.16 8.46
CA HIS A 138 16.49 -5.87 7.20
C HIS A 138 15.45 -5.36 6.21
N LEU A 139 15.83 -5.30 4.96
CA LEU A 139 14.95 -5.26 3.80
C LEU A 139 14.93 -6.66 3.19
N TYR A 140 13.75 -7.15 2.86
CA TYR A 140 13.57 -8.46 2.26
C TYR A 140 12.98 -8.32 0.86
N ILE A 141 13.52 -9.07 -0.09
CA ILE A 141 12.98 -9.20 -1.46
C ILE A 141 12.50 -10.62 -1.63
N PHE A 142 11.27 -10.77 -2.11
CA PHE A 142 10.61 -12.04 -2.34
C PHE A 142 10.09 -12.12 -3.76
N ASP A 143 10.10 -13.33 -4.33
CA ASP A 143 9.33 -13.71 -5.50
C ASP A 143 8.21 -14.69 -5.13
N TYR A 144 7.51 -15.24 -6.13
CA TYR A 144 6.48 -16.25 -5.92
C TYR A 144 7.01 -17.57 -5.31
N ASN A 145 8.31 -17.85 -5.38
CA ASN A 145 8.96 -19.00 -4.75
C ASN A 145 9.39 -18.73 -3.31
N GLY A 146 9.51 -17.48 -2.90
CA GLY A 146 9.88 -17.08 -1.54
C GLY A 146 11.01 -16.06 -1.46
N LEU A 147 11.81 -16.13 -0.40
CA LEU A 147 12.88 -15.16 -0.12
C LEU A 147 14.01 -15.25 -1.16
N LYS A 148 14.29 -14.11 -1.82
CA LYS A 148 15.43 -13.93 -2.73
C LYS A 148 16.61 -13.29 -2.03
N ILE A 149 16.37 -12.14 -1.41
CA ILE A 149 17.42 -11.33 -0.79
C ILE A 149 17.01 -10.99 0.64
N ASP A 150 17.97 -11.06 1.54
CA ASP A 150 17.94 -10.57 2.92
C ASP A 150 19.05 -9.51 3.05
N TYR A 151 18.69 -8.25 2.83
CA TYR A 151 19.63 -7.12 2.89
C TYR A 151 19.66 -6.55 4.30
N GLN A 152 20.81 -6.69 4.98
CA GLN A 152 20.98 -6.24 6.37
C GLN A 152 21.50 -4.81 6.45
N THR A 153 20.88 -4.01 7.31
CA THR A 153 21.32 -2.65 7.67
C THR A 153 21.72 -2.55 9.13
N GLU A 154 22.30 -1.40 9.53
CA GLU A 154 22.56 -1.09 10.95
C GLU A 154 21.43 -0.26 11.60
N VAL A 155 20.43 0.16 10.81
CA VAL A 155 19.33 1.04 11.22
C VAL A 155 17.98 0.35 11.17
N TYR A 156 17.01 0.80 11.97
CA TYR A 156 15.64 0.30 11.88
C TYR A 156 15.00 0.78 10.57
N LEU A 157 14.29 -0.10 9.89
CA LEU A 157 13.50 0.25 8.70
C LEU A 157 12.02 0.31 9.07
N MET A 158 11.39 1.45 8.79
CA MET A 158 9.98 1.68 9.15
C MET A 158 9.15 2.19 7.97
N GLY A 159 9.78 2.86 7.02
CA GLY A 159 9.13 3.43 5.85
C GLY A 159 8.79 2.39 4.79
N THR A 160 7.87 2.76 3.92
CA THR A 160 7.59 2.01 2.69
C THR A 160 8.74 2.19 1.72
N PRO A 161 9.35 1.12 1.18
CA PRO A 161 10.33 1.24 0.10
C PRO A 161 9.66 1.71 -1.20
N ALA A 162 10.43 2.32 -2.08
CA ALA A 162 10.00 2.64 -3.43
C ALA A 162 10.90 1.95 -4.45
N ILE A 163 10.38 1.71 -5.63
CA ILE A 163 11.07 1.06 -6.74
C ILE A 163 11.05 2.03 -7.93
N GLY A 164 12.20 2.26 -8.52
CA GLY A 164 12.37 3.17 -9.67
C GLY A 164 13.71 2.98 -10.35
N ASN A 165 13.96 3.68 -11.42
CA ASN A 165 15.22 3.62 -12.19
C ASN A 165 16.11 4.79 -11.75
N LEU A 166 17.22 4.50 -11.05
CA LEU A 166 18.15 5.50 -10.54
C LEU A 166 19.49 5.52 -11.31
N ASP A 167 19.70 4.61 -12.27
CA ASP A 167 20.94 4.59 -13.04
C ASP A 167 20.71 4.49 -14.56
N GLU A 168 21.67 4.03 -15.33
CA GLU A 168 21.60 3.98 -16.80
C GLU A 168 21.20 2.61 -17.34
N ASP A 169 21.11 1.60 -16.46
CA ASP A 169 20.71 0.27 -16.90
C ASP A 169 19.17 0.12 -16.90
N PRO A 170 18.61 -0.93 -17.49
CA PRO A 170 17.16 -1.10 -17.59
C PRO A 170 16.52 -1.74 -16.35
N GLU A 171 17.30 -2.20 -15.39
CA GLU A 171 16.80 -2.80 -14.15
C GLU A 171 16.29 -1.70 -13.22
N LEU A 172 15.50 -2.08 -12.20
CA LEU A 172 14.93 -1.14 -11.25
C LEU A 172 15.61 -1.27 -9.90
N GLU A 173 15.91 -0.12 -9.28
CA GLU A 173 16.48 -0.06 -7.96
C GLU A 173 15.42 0.05 -6.88
N ILE A 174 15.78 -0.38 -5.68
CA ILE A 174 14.96 -0.31 -4.49
C ILE A 174 15.52 0.76 -3.57
N VAL A 175 14.72 1.81 -3.33
CA VAL A 175 15.10 2.93 -2.48
C VAL A 175 14.33 2.87 -1.17
N PHE A 176 15.05 3.02 -0.06
CA PHE A 176 14.45 3.04 1.28
C PHE A 176 15.30 3.83 2.27
N SER A 177 14.70 4.19 3.39
CA SER A 177 15.37 4.97 4.42
C SER A 177 15.30 4.29 5.79
N GLY A 178 16.25 4.61 6.64
CA GLY A 178 16.27 4.17 8.01
C GLY A 178 15.51 5.09 8.97
N TYR A 179 15.38 4.65 10.21
CA TYR A 179 14.84 5.41 11.33
C TYR A 179 15.79 5.33 12.54
N SER A 180 16.86 6.10 12.49
CA SER A 180 17.91 6.14 13.50
C SER A 180 18.51 7.56 13.60
N SER A 181 19.30 7.86 14.64
CA SER A 181 20.05 9.11 14.75
C SER A 181 21.21 9.18 13.73
N ASP A 182 21.79 8.02 13.41
CA ASP A 182 22.85 7.90 12.38
C ASP A 182 22.19 7.26 11.14
N ASN A 183 21.24 7.97 10.57
CA ASN A 183 20.38 7.46 9.52
C ASN A 183 21.07 7.44 8.15
N LYS A 184 20.53 6.62 7.26
CA LYS A 184 20.97 6.49 5.87
C LYS A 184 19.78 6.39 4.92
N ILE A 185 20.00 6.83 3.70
CA ILE A 185 19.17 6.50 2.55
C ILE A 185 19.91 5.47 1.73
N PHE A 186 19.24 4.40 1.40
CA PHE A 186 19.77 3.26 0.65
C PHE A 186 19.12 3.22 -0.73
N ALA A 187 19.91 2.90 -1.72
CA ALA A 187 19.46 2.43 -3.02
C ALA A 187 20.24 1.16 -3.36
N ILE A 188 19.53 0.10 -3.70
CA ILE A 188 20.13 -1.21 -3.99
C ILE A 188 19.56 -1.79 -5.28
N ASN A 189 20.38 -2.57 -5.97
CA ASN A 189 19.97 -3.41 -7.08
C ASN A 189 19.19 -4.64 -6.58
N PHE A 190 18.50 -5.33 -7.48
CA PHE A 190 17.76 -6.57 -7.15
C PHE A 190 18.66 -7.65 -6.52
N ASP A 191 19.94 -7.73 -6.89
CA ASP A 191 20.87 -8.72 -6.34
C ASP A 191 21.36 -8.39 -4.91
N GLY A 192 20.89 -7.27 -4.33
CA GLY A 192 21.26 -6.78 -3.01
C GLY A 192 22.58 -6.01 -2.98
N SER A 193 23.20 -5.70 -4.11
CA SER A 193 24.36 -4.80 -4.17
C SER A 193 23.91 -3.34 -4.01
N ASP A 194 24.74 -2.54 -3.34
CA ASP A 194 24.51 -1.09 -3.24
C ASP A 194 24.66 -0.42 -4.60
N LEU A 195 23.77 0.52 -4.93
CA LEU A 195 23.93 1.40 -6.07
C LEU A 195 25.14 2.32 -5.89
N GLU A 196 25.79 2.71 -6.98
CA GLU A 196 26.94 3.62 -6.91
C GLU A 196 26.54 4.96 -6.28
N GLY A 197 27.26 5.38 -5.24
CA GLY A 197 26.96 6.58 -4.45
C GLY A 197 26.09 6.32 -3.22
N PHE A 198 25.52 5.15 -3.07
CA PHE A 198 24.71 4.76 -1.91
C PHE A 198 25.42 3.69 -1.04
N PRO A 199 25.03 3.56 0.25
CA PRO A 199 24.10 4.42 0.98
C PRO A 199 24.70 5.79 1.28
N ILE A 200 23.86 6.83 1.22
CA ILE A 200 24.24 8.18 1.65
C ILE A 200 23.99 8.38 3.12
N ASP A 201 24.91 9.05 3.83
CA ASP A 201 24.71 9.45 5.21
C ASP A 201 23.62 10.53 5.28
N PHE A 202 22.63 10.29 6.14
CA PHE A 202 21.46 11.14 6.29
C PHE A 202 21.10 11.25 7.76
N ASP A 203 21.58 12.26 8.45
CA ASP A 203 21.52 12.37 9.91
C ASP A 203 20.11 12.60 10.47
N GLU A 204 19.08 12.62 9.63
CA GLU A 204 17.70 12.86 10.04
C GLU A 204 16.85 11.58 9.96
N LYS A 205 15.90 11.45 10.91
CA LYS A 205 15.00 10.31 10.96
C LYS A 205 13.89 10.43 9.92
N ALA A 206 13.77 9.42 9.08
CA ALA A 206 12.66 9.29 8.16
C ALA A 206 11.74 8.13 8.58
N LYS A 207 10.49 8.44 8.88
CA LYS A 207 9.50 7.45 9.33
C LYS A 207 8.59 6.98 8.21
N GLY A 208 8.27 7.89 7.29
CA GLY A 208 7.49 7.61 6.09
C GLY A 208 8.28 6.81 5.06
N GLY A 209 7.67 6.59 3.92
CA GLY A 209 8.36 6.08 2.75
C GLY A 209 9.04 7.20 1.97
N VAL A 210 9.67 6.82 0.88
CA VAL A 210 10.19 7.71 -0.15
C VAL A 210 9.26 7.73 -1.36
N ALA A 211 9.37 8.76 -2.20
CA ALA A 211 8.71 8.81 -3.50
C ALA A 211 9.77 9.14 -4.57
N LEU A 212 9.60 8.56 -5.75
CA LEU A 212 10.58 8.62 -6.84
C LEU A 212 9.96 9.25 -8.09
N ALA A 213 10.69 10.14 -8.73
CA ALA A 213 10.45 10.62 -10.09
C ALA A 213 11.66 11.41 -10.61
N ASP A 214 11.84 11.45 -11.90
CA ASP A 214 12.86 12.25 -12.59
C ASP A 214 12.48 13.75 -12.57
N PHE A 215 12.99 14.51 -11.58
CA PHE A 215 12.73 15.94 -11.44
C PHE A 215 13.63 16.81 -12.32
N ASN A 216 14.83 16.33 -12.62
CA ASN A 216 15.81 17.08 -13.39
C ASN A 216 15.80 16.73 -14.90
N ASN A 217 14.94 15.79 -15.33
CA ASN A 217 14.76 15.29 -16.69
C ASN A 217 16.04 14.68 -17.28
N ASN A 218 16.80 13.95 -16.46
CA ASN A 218 17.99 13.23 -16.90
C ASN A 218 17.71 11.77 -17.28
N GLY A 219 16.47 11.30 -17.09
CA GLY A 219 16.02 9.94 -17.36
C GLY A 219 16.16 8.99 -16.17
N LYS A 220 16.58 9.50 -15.00
CA LYS A 220 16.72 8.75 -13.76
C LYS A 220 15.84 9.36 -12.67
N ASP A 221 15.34 8.52 -11.79
CA ASP A 221 14.47 8.96 -10.71
C ASP A 221 15.26 9.63 -9.57
N ASP A 222 14.75 10.74 -9.07
CA ASP A 222 15.21 11.45 -7.89
C ASP A 222 14.33 11.11 -6.70
N ILE A 223 14.82 11.29 -5.47
CA ILE A 223 14.24 10.82 -4.23
C ILE A 223 13.61 11.98 -3.47
N ALA A 224 12.29 11.95 -3.26
CA ALA A 224 11.58 12.86 -2.35
C ALA A 224 11.33 12.16 -1.00
N ILE A 225 11.67 12.84 0.13
CA ILE A 225 11.56 12.27 1.48
C ILE A 225 11.21 13.34 2.51
N GLY A 226 10.34 12.97 3.47
CA GLY A 226 10.03 13.79 4.65
C GLY A 226 10.69 13.25 5.91
N THR A 227 11.04 14.13 6.87
CA THR A 227 11.79 13.77 8.07
C THR A 227 11.10 14.17 9.37
N ASP A 228 11.57 13.57 10.49
CA ASP A 228 11.19 13.95 11.86
C ASP A 228 11.89 15.24 12.33
N ASP A 229 12.79 15.81 11.53
CA ASP A 229 13.54 17.03 11.82
C ASP A 229 13.01 18.23 11.00
N ASP A 230 11.70 18.18 10.68
CA ASP A 230 10.90 19.27 10.10
C ASP A 230 11.30 19.66 8.66
N HIS A 231 11.77 18.66 7.87
CA HIS A 231 12.23 18.90 6.51
C HIS A 231 11.53 18.03 5.47
N ILE A 232 11.45 18.59 4.25
CA ILE A 232 11.21 17.85 3.01
C ILE A 232 12.46 17.97 2.16
N TYR A 233 13.01 16.85 1.69
CA TYR A 233 14.17 16.79 0.80
C TYR A 233 13.77 16.35 -0.60
N LEU A 234 14.50 16.85 -1.57
CA LEU A 234 14.68 16.26 -2.89
C LEU A 234 16.15 15.95 -3.04
N ILE A 235 16.47 14.71 -3.37
CA ILE A 235 17.83 14.18 -3.51
C ILE A 235 17.94 13.58 -4.90
N PHE A 236 18.92 13.98 -5.65
CA PHE A 236 19.16 13.49 -7.01
C PHE A 236 19.66 12.04 -7.03
N ASP A 237 19.57 11.40 -8.19
CA ASP A 237 20.05 10.04 -8.47
C ASP A 237 21.51 9.80 -8.04
N ASP A 238 22.36 10.84 -8.04
CA ASP A 238 23.75 10.78 -7.59
C ASP A 238 23.95 10.97 -6.07
N GLY A 239 22.85 11.06 -5.29
CA GLY A 239 22.87 11.27 -3.84
C GLY A 239 23.05 12.73 -3.42
N SER A 240 23.18 13.69 -4.33
CA SER A 240 23.29 15.11 -3.99
C SER A 240 21.92 15.73 -3.66
N ILE A 241 21.90 16.66 -2.70
CA ILE A 241 20.68 17.39 -2.36
C ILE A 241 20.38 18.42 -3.46
N ALA A 242 19.15 18.43 -3.96
CA ALA A 242 18.71 19.34 -5.01
C ALA A 242 18.79 20.82 -4.55
N PRO A 243 19.15 21.76 -5.44
CA PRO A 243 19.18 23.18 -5.10
C PRO A 243 17.85 23.70 -4.57
N GLY A 244 17.88 24.45 -3.45
CA GLY A 244 16.70 24.97 -2.77
C GLY A 244 16.14 24.05 -1.67
N PHE A 245 16.63 22.82 -1.57
CA PHE A 245 16.30 21.90 -0.49
C PHE A 245 17.38 21.84 0.60
N PRO A 246 17.05 21.44 1.85
CA PRO A 246 15.71 21.02 2.29
C PRO A 246 14.71 22.19 2.38
N PHE A 247 13.44 21.88 2.10
CA PHE A 247 12.32 22.78 2.44
C PHE A 247 11.98 22.61 3.92
N ILE A 248 11.89 23.70 4.67
CA ILE A 248 11.65 23.70 6.12
C ILE A 248 10.15 23.77 6.38
N THR A 249 9.61 22.81 7.13
CA THR A 249 8.23 22.78 7.62
C THR A 249 8.14 23.25 9.07
N GLY A 250 6.94 23.30 9.66
CA GLY A 250 6.76 23.74 11.05
C GLY A 250 6.84 22.64 12.10
N ASP A 251 6.82 21.37 11.71
CA ASP A 251 6.92 20.15 12.53
C ASP A 251 7.23 18.97 11.59
N LYS A 252 7.29 17.76 12.11
CA LYS A 252 7.65 16.51 11.45
C LYS A 252 6.81 16.16 10.23
N VAL A 253 7.47 15.68 9.20
CA VAL A 253 6.86 15.08 8.01
C VAL A 253 6.98 13.56 8.14
N GLN A 254 5.90 12.89 8.57
CA GLN A 254 5.93 11.46 8.95
C GLN A 254 5.20 10.52 7.98
N ALA A 255 4.51 11.06 7.00
CA ALA A 255 3.96 10.29 5.88
C ALA A 255 4.94 10.29 4.70
N ALA A 256 4.82 9.31 3.83
CA ALA A 256 5.52 9.36 2.56
C ALA A 256 4.99 10.56 1.74
N PRO A 257 5.86 11.37 1.14
CA PRO A 257 5.42 12.38 0.20
C PRO A 257 4.80 11.74 -1.04
N SER A 258 4.06 12.53 -1.81
CA SER A 258 3.56 12.15 -3.13
C SER A 258 4.07 13.13 -4.16
N ILE A 259 4.32 12.64 -5.37
CA ILE A 259 4.80 13.48 -6.46
C ILE A 259 3.61 13.80 -7.36
N LEU A 260 3.38 15.10 -7.53
CA LEU A 260 2.35 15.64 -8.41
C LEU A 260 3.02 16.05 -9.72
N GLU A 261 2.42 15.70 -10.84
CA GLU A 261 2.82 16.22 -12.13
C GLU A 261 1.65 16.98 -12.76
N SER A 262 1.89 18.23 -13.11
CA SER A 262 0.91 19.08 -13.78
C SER A 262 1.60 19.98 -14.79
N ASN A 263 1.11 19.98 -16.03
CA ASN A 263 1.69 20.75 -17.13
C ASN A 263 3.18 20.47 -17.41
N GLY A 264 3.65 19.25 -17.08
CA GLY A 264 5.06 18.84 -17.24
C GLY A 264 5.98 19.34 -16.11
N GLU A 265 5.44 19.95 -15.07
CA GLU A 265 6.18 20.33 -13.87
C GLU A 265 5.87 19.36 -12.74
N LYS A 266 6.90 18.89 -12.06
CA LYS A 266 6.79 17.98 -10.91
C LYS A 266 6.91 18.76 -9.60
N MET A 267 6.06 18.40 -8.63
CA MET A 267 6.01 19.00 -7.31
C MET A 267 5.91 17.91 -6.25
N ILE A 268 6.37 18.21 -5.06
CA ILE A 268 6.30 17.33 -3.90
C ILE A 268 5.16 17.76 -3.01
N ALA A 269 4.18 16.89 -2.76
CA ALA A 269 3.12 17.11 -1.78
C ALA A 269 3.40 16.29 -0.52
N ALA A 270 3.41 16.92 0.65
CA ALA A 270 3.67 16.25 1.92
C ALA A 270 2.80 16.79 3.05
N GLY A 271 2.20 15.86 3.81
CA GLY A 271 1.48 16.17 5.04
C GLY A 271 2.43 16.35 6.22
N CYS A 272 2.19 17.35 7.06
CA CYS A 272 3.03 17.71 8.19
C CYS A 272 2.26 17.62 9.52
N ASN A 273 2.99 17.45 10.61
CA ASN A 273 2.42 17.48 11.97
C ASN A 273 2.10 18.87 12.49
N ASP A 274 2.42 19.93 11.74
CA ASP A 274 2.04 21.33 11.99
C ASP A 274 0.66 21.70 11.39
N ASP A 275 -0.13 20.68 11.06
CA ASP A 275 -1.48 20.79 10.53
C ASP A 275 -1.55 21.29 9.07
N HIS A 276 -0.40 21.35 8.36
CA HIS A 276 -0.36 21.78 6.96
C HIS A 276 -0.08 20.61 6.00
N LEU A 277 -0.75 20.67 4.85
CA LEU A 277 -0.25 20.08 3.63
C LEU A 277 0.64 21.11 2.94
N TYR A 278 1.86 20.73 2.58
CA TYR A 278 2.76 21.53 1.76
C TYR A 278 2.84 20.95 0.35
N VAL A 279 2.83 21.85 -0.65
CA VAL A 279 3.17 21.53 -2.03
C VAL A 279 4.37 22.37 -2.41
N VAL A 280 5.49 21.71 -2.73
CA VAL A 280 6.79 22.31 -2.95
C VAL A 280 7.24 22.05 -4.38
N ASN A 281 7.71 23.09 -5.06
CA ASN A 281 8.24 23.02 -6.42
C ASN A 281 9.60 22.32 -6.46
N SER A 282 10.05 21.87 -7.64
CA SER A 282 11.34 21.23 -7.87
C SER A 282 12.54 22.11 -7.53
N ASP A 283 12.36 23.45 -7.44
CA ASP A 283 13.40 24.40 -7.04
C ASP A 283 13.40 24.70 -5.52
N GLY A 284 12.60 23.95 -4.72
CA GLY A 284 12.48 24.13 -3.28
C GLY A 284 11.58 25.29 -2.84
N SER A 285 10.96 26.02 -3.77
CA SER A 285 10.01 27.09 -3.42
C SER A 285 8.64 26.52 -3.05
N LEU A 286 7.94 27.15 -2.10
CA LEU A 286 6.56 26.81 -1.75
C LEU A 286 5.63 27.17 -2.90
N GLN A 287 4.91 26.18 -3.44
CA GLN A 287 3.83 26.43 -4.39
C GLN A 287 2.56 26.92 -3.67
N PHE A 288 2.10 26.15 -2.69
CA PHE A 288 1.04 26.52 -1.75
C PHE A 288 1.03 25.61 -0.53
N SER A 289 0.28 26.00 0.50
CA SER A 289 -0.01 25.12 1.64
C SER A 289 -1.49 25.21 2.02
N VAL A 290 -2.01 24.14 2.62
CA VAL A 290 -3.39 24.06 3.12
C VAL A 290 -3.35 23.75 4.60
N LEU A 291 -3.95 24.64 5.43
CA LEU A 291 -4.09 24.42 6.88
C LEU A 291 -5.34 23.59 7.16
N THR A 292 -5.20 22.59 8.01
CA THR A 292 -6.29 21.75 8.54
C THR A 292 -6.50 22.01 10.03
N GLY A 293 -7.37 21.24 10.67
CA GLY A 293 -7.65 21.39 12.11
C GLY A 293 -6.72 20.57 13.02
N ASP A 294 -5.93 19.63 12.48
CA ASP A 294 -4.97 18.77 13.21
C ASP A 294 -3.97 18.19 12.20
N LYS A 295 -3.01 17.42 12.68
CA LYS A 295 -1.88 16.80 11.96
C LYS A 295 -2.30 16.02 10.73
N ILE A 296 -1.50 16.13 9.68
CA ILE A 296 -1.64 15.34 8.46
C ILE A 296 -0.55 14.26 8.47
N GLN A 297 -0.96 13.00 8.67
CA GLN A 297 -0.07 11.83 8.71
C GLN A 297 -0.45 10.78 7.65
N THR A 298 -1.21 11.18 6.67
CA THR A 298 -1.54 10.40 5.48
C THR A 298 -0.71 10.86 4.30
N SER A 299 -0.32 9.94 3.43
CA SER A 299 0.25 10.30 2.13
C SER A 299 -0.84 10.90 1.26
N PRO A 300 -0.61 12.07 0.63
CA PRO A 300 -1.56 12.63 -0.31
C PRO A 300 -1.70 11.75 -1.56
N SER A 301 -2.84 11.80 -2.19
CA SER A 301 -3.05 11.25 -3.53
C SER A 301 -3.60 12.32 -4.45
N PHE A 302 -3.43 12.17 -5.76
CA PHE A 302 -3.97 13.14 -6.70
C PHE A 302 -4.59 12.48 -7.92
N ILE A 303 -5.46 13.23 -8.58
CA ILE A 303 -6.04 12.87 -9.86
C ILE A 303 -6.15 14.13 -10.73
N GLU A 304 -5.91 13.98 -12.01
CA GLU A 304 -6.17 15.03 -13.00
C GLU A 304 -7.51 14.75 -13.71
N ILE A 305 -8.40 15.73 -13.68
CA ILE A 305 -9.72 15.65 -14.36
C ILE A 305 -9.87 16.89 -15.23
N ASN A 306 -9.96 16.70 -16.53
CA ASN A 306 -10.13 17.79 -17.52
C ASN A 306 -9.04 18.86 -17.49
N GLY A 307 -7.80 18.51 -17.11
CA GLY A 307 -6.66 19.42 -17.01
C GLY A 307 -6.61 20.20 -15.69
N GLU A 308 -7.43 19.84 -14.71
CA GLU A 308 -7.36 20.34 -13.34
C GLU A 308 -6.87 19.22 -12.41
N ALA A 309 -5.86 19.48 -11.60
CA ALA A 309 -5.31 18.56 -10.62
C ALA A 309 -6.02 18.72 -9.27
N TYR A 310 -6.47 17.61 -8.71
CA TYR A 310 -7.09 17.53 -7.38
C TYR A 310 -6.21 16.70 -6.46
N ILE A 311 -5.92 17.21 -5.26
CA ILE A 311 -5.13 16.53 -4.24
C ILE A 311 -6.06 16.10 -3.13
N PHE A 312 -6.02 14.83 -2.75
CA PHE A 312 -6.81 14.25 -1.67
C PHE A 312 -5.91 13.86 -0.52
N PHE A 313 -6.28 14.23 0.70
CA PHE A 313 -5.55 13.85 1.90
C PHE A 313 -6.46 13.84 3.13
N GLY A 314 -6.12 13.03 4.14
CA GLY A 314 -6.82 12.96 5.40
C GLY A 314 -6.05 13.68 6.50
N SER A 315 -6.76 14.33 7.42
CA SER A 315 -6.21 14.94 8.63
C SER A 315 -6.73 14.24 9.88
N LYS A 316 -6.03 14.39 11.00
CA LYS A 316 -6.48 13.89 12.31
C LYS A 316 -7.64 14.70 12.92
N ASP A 317 -8.09 15.73 12.26
CA ASP A 317 -9.32 16.46 12.58
C ASP A 317 -10.60 15.75 12.10
N ASP A 318 -10.49 14.46 11.72
CA ASP A 318 -11.56 13.60 11.22
C ASP A 318 -12.12 14.03 9.85
N MET A 319 -11.35 14.80 9.07
CA MET A 319 -11.77 15.31 7.75
C MET A 319 -10.91 14.72 6.62
N ILE A 320 -11.53 14.60 5.45
CA ILE A 320 -10.85 14.39 4.16
C ILE A 320 -10.95 15.69 3.38
N TYR A 321 -9.84 16.11 2.82
CA TYR A 321 -9.68 17.36 2.05
C TYR A 321 -9.45 17.06 0.57
N ALA A 322 -9.90 17.97 -0.28
CA ALA A 322 -9.62 17.96 -1.71
C ALA A 322 -9.41 19.39 -2.23
#